data_509272f8b083e41adf4cf8be093a2d7e
#
_entry.id   509272f8b083e41adf4cf8be093a2d7e
#
_cell.length_a   1.000
_cell.length_b   1.000
_cell.length_c   1.000
_cell.angle_alpha   90.00
_cell.angle_beta   90.00
_cell.angle_gamma   90.00
#
_symmetry.space_group_name_H-M   'P 1'
#
loop_
_entity.id
_entity.type
_entity.pdbx_description
1 polymer ?
#
loop_
_entity_poly.entity_id
_entity_poly.type
_entity_poly.pdbx_seq_one_letter_code
_entity_poly.pdbx_strand_id
1 'polypeptide(L)'
;NPIGTVFVGKDSIKNLDLSFLHHWERINFTHIRDCKRLKRVVYPSSLKEVSGGLLVDCHAVEEIVILSKDIRFTFGMVINGASSLKRVIFYAETPPENTDKSAYLLWFANKDTILYVPDESVELYKKLPFYSKFAKAILPLSEYQG
;
A
#
# COMPACT_ATOMS: atom_id res chain seq x y z
N ASN A 1 -8.13 1.86 17.50
CA ASN A 1 -6.93 2.18 16.75
C ASN A 1 -5.69 1.99 17.63
N PRO A 2 -4.95 0.91 17.42
CA PRO A 2 -3.80 0.60 18.28
C PRO A 2 -2.63 1.57 18.14
N ILE A 3 -2.54 2.34 17.08
CA ILE A 3 -1.47 3.33 16.96
C ILE A 3 -1.78 4.60 17.76
N GLY A 4 -3.02 4.91 17.99
CA GLY A 4 -3.43 6.07 18.80
C GLY A 4 -2.91 7.42 18.32
N THR A 5 -1.98 7.44 17.38
CA THR A 5 -1.30 8.63 16.90
C THR A 5 -1.31 8.66 15.38
N VAL A 6 -1.55 9.82 14.82
CA VAL A 6 -1.51 10.04 13.38
C VAL A 6 -0.11 10.51 13.00
N PHE A 7 0.47 9.92 11.95
CA PHE A 7 1.75 10.33 11.41
C PHE A 7 1.52 11.40 10.35
N VAL A 8 1.44 12.65 10.78
CA VAL A 8 1.22 13.79 9.90
C VAL A 8 2.39 14.75 10.00
N GLY A 9 2.98 15.10 8.87
CA GLY A 9 4.06 16.07 8.82
C GLY A 9 5.31 15.67 9.60
N LYS A 10 5.57 14.38 9.76
CA LYS A 10 6.74 13.89 10.52
C LYS A 10 7.96 13.88 9.62
N ASP A 11 8.75 14.96 9.67
CA ASP A 11 9.87 15.16 8.76
C ASP A 11 11.12 14.35 9.09
N SER A 12 11.23 13.78 10.30
CA SER A 12 12.39 13.00 10.70
C SER A 12 12.27 11.50 10.42
N ILE A 13 11.05 11.02 10.17
CA ILE A 13 10.79 9.59 9.96
C ILE A 13 11.13 9.21 8.53
N LYS A 14 12.08 8.27 8.36
CA LYS A 14 12.49 7.76 7.03
C LYS A 14 11.95 6.37 6.75
N ASN A 15 11.87 5.52 7.77
CA ASN A 15 11.36 4.16 7.65
C ASN A 15 10.32 3.94 8.74
N LEU A 16 9.18 3.41 8.36
CA LEU A 16 8.10 3.14 9.28
C LEU A 16 7.70 1.67 9.14
N ASP A 17 8.21 0.85 10.05
CA ASP A 17 7.89 -0.57 10.06
C ASP A 17 6.86 -0.83 11.15
N LEU A 18 5.61 -1.07 10.71
CA LEU A 18 4.48 -1.31 11.59
C LEU A 18 4.22 -2.81 11.79
N SER A 19 5.12 -3.68 11.34
CA SER A 19 4.93 -5.13 11.41
C SER A 19 4.77 -5.66 12.84
N PHE A 20 5.26 -4.91 13.85
CA PHE A 20 5.12 -5.27 15.26
C PHE A 20 3.71 -5.09 15.80
N LEU A 21 2.82 -4.41 15.09
CA LEU A 21 1.45 -4.14 15.53
C LEU A 21 0.54 -5.33 15.22
N HIS A 22 0.66 -6.40 16.01
CA HIS A 22 -0.01 -7.68 15.75
C HIS A 22 -1.53 -7.64 15.86
N HIS A 23 -2.10 -6.61 16.48
CA HIS A 23 -3.55 -6.49 16.70
C HIS A 23 -4.19 -5.36 15.91
N TRP A 24 -3.44 -4.69 15.03
CA TRP A 24 -4.00 -3.62 14.23
C TRP A 24 -4.72 -4.22 13.02
N GLU A 25 -6.04 -4.19 13.05
CA GLU A 25 -6.86 -4.86 12.04
C GLU A 25 -7.51 -3.92 11.03
N ARG A 26 -7.66 -2.63 11.37
CA ARG A 26 -8.41 -1.70 10.51
C ARG A 26 -7.75 -0.34 10.41
N ILE A 27 -7.81 0.22 9.21
CA ILE A 27 -7.52 1.62 8.95
C ILE A 27 -8.86 2.29 8.61
N ASN A 28 -9.36 3.13 9.51
CA ASN A 28 -10.65 3.82 9.34
C ASN A 28 -10.51 5.18 8.67
N PHE A 29 -9.33 5.75 8.71
CA PHE A 29 -8.98 7.00 8.01
C PHE A 29 -7.48 7.01 7.81
N THR A 30 -7.00 7.91 6.94
CA THR A 30 -5.57 7.95 6.63
C THR A 30 -4.77 8.45 7.82
N HIS A 31 -3.88 7.60 8.34
CA HIS A 31 -3.03 7.92 9.48
C HIS A 31 -1.66 8.48 9.09
N ILE A 32 -1.21 8.24 7.86
CA ILE A 32 0.13 8.62 7.41
C ILE A 32 -0.02 9.65 6.31
N ARG A 33 0.33 10.90 6.62
CA ARG A 33 0.17 12.03 5.68
C ARG A 33 1.31 13.00 5.79
N ASP A 34 1.72 13.57 4.67
CA ASP A 34 2.68 14.68 4.61
C ASP A 34 4.00 14.40 5.30
N CYS A 35 4.44 13.13 5.27
CA CYS A 35 5.73 12.74 5.84
C CYS A 35 6.81 12.90 4.77
N LYS A 36 7.51 14.03 4.79
CA LYS A 36 8.37 14.47 3.69
C LYS A 36 9.61 13.62 3.46
N ARG A 37 10.08 12.90 4.48
CA ARG A 37 11.30 12.09 4.37
C ARG A 37 11.04 10.60 4.43
N LEU A 38 9.79 10.21 4.60
CA LEU A 38 9.41 8.81 4.70
C LEU A 38 9.67 8.11 3.38
N LYS A 39 10.51 7.08 3.39
CA LYS A 39 10.91 6.34 2.19
C LYS A 39 10.31 4.95 2.09
N ARG A 40 10.02 4.33 3.23
CA ARG A 40 9.51 2.95 3.26
C ARG A 40 8.50 2.77 4.37
N VAL A 41 7.41 2.09 4.06
CA VAL A 41 6.37 1.75 5.04
C VAL A 41 6.05 0.27 4.93
N VAL A 42 5.98 -0.41 6.08
CA VAL A 42 5.55 -1.81 6.15
C VAL A 42 4.29 -1.89 7.01
N TYR A 43 3.22 -2.39 6.43
CA TYR A 43 1.95 -2.58 7.12
C TYR A 43 1.86 -4.00 7.69
N PRO A 44 1.27 -4.18 8.88
CA PRO A 44 1.29 -5.47 9.58
C PRO A 44 0.42 -6.55 8.92
N SER A 45 0.76 -7.80 9.19
CA SER A 45 0.02 -8.95 8.68
C SER A 45 -1.37 -9.08 9.28
N SER A 46 -1.63 -8.44 10.41
CA SER A 46 -2.94 -8.45 11.08
C SER A 46 -3.98 -7.56 10.40
N LEU A 47 -3.57 -6.67 9.50
CA LEU A 47 -4.48 -5.70 8.88
C LEU A 47 -5.47 -6.41 7.97
N LYS A 48 -6.77 -6.18 8.19
CA LYS A 48 -7.86 -6.84 7.46
C LYS A 48 -8.71 -5.91 6.63
N GLU A 49 -8.82 -4.64 7.02
CA GLU A 49 -9.69 -3.72 6.31
C GLU A 49 -9.08 -2.33 6.25
N VAL A 50 -9.10 -1.75 5.06
CA VAL A 50 -8.64 -0.39 4.82
C VAL A 50 -9.83 0.41 4.30
N SER A 51 -10.40 1.24 5.18
CA SER A 51 -11.52 2.13 4.87
C SER A 51 -11.07 3.58 4.71
N GLY A 52 -9.79 3.84 4.77
CA GLY A 52 -9.17 5.11 4.46
C GLY A 52 -7.97 4.89 3.56
N GLY A 53 -7.21 5.92 3.26
CA GLY A 53 -5.99 5.75 2.48
C GLY A 53 -4.88 5.10 3.30
N LEU A 54 -4.03 4.33 2.65
CA LEU A 54 -2.83 3.83 3.29
C LEU A 54 -1.87 4.98 3.60
N LEU A 55 -1.68 5.87 2.65
CA LEU A 55 -0.94 7.11 2.88
C LEU A 55 -1.33 8.19 1.87
N VAL A 56 -1.09 9.44 2.23
CA VAL A 56 -1.41 10.61 1.39
C VAL A 56 -0.24 11.58 1.41
N ASP A 57 0.15 12.05 0.22
CA ASP A 57 1.15 13.10 0.02
C ASP A 57 2.48 12.87 0.73
N CYS A 58 2.94 11.62 0.74
CA CYS A 58 4.27 11.26 1.20
C CYS A 58 5.15 11.09 -0.04
N HIS A 59 5.64 12.20 -0.56
CA HIS A 59 6.28 12.24 -1.88
C HIS A 59 7.66 11.59 -1.95
N ALA A 60 8.29 11.32 -0.80
CA ALA A 60 9.59 10.65 -0.76
C ALA A 60 9.48 9.12 -0.69
N VAL A 61 8.29 8.58 -0.46
CA VAL A 61 8.09 7.14 -0.32
C VAL A 61 8.44 6.43 -1.62
N GLU A 62 9.32 5.44 -1.53
CA GLU A 62 9.76 4.61 -2.65
C GLU A 62 9.21 3.20 -2.58
N GLU A 63 8.85 2.73 -1.40
CA GLU A 63 8.41 1.35 -1.22
C GLU A 63 7.32 1.22 -0.14
N ILE A 64 6.27 0.47 -0.46
CA ILE A 64 5.19 0.14 0.46
C ILE A 64 5.05 -1.38 0.48
N VAL A 65 5.12 -1.98 1.68
CA VAL A 65 4.99 -3.43 1.86
C VAL A 65 3.73 -3.72 2.65
N ILE A 66 2.88 -4.59 2.13
CA ILE A 66 1.64 -5.01 2.77
C ILE A 66 1.75 -6.49 3.08
N LEU A 67 2.05 -6.80 4.35
CA LEU A 67 2.29 -8.18 4.80
C LEU A 67 1.02 -9.00 4.89
N SER A 68 -0.12 -8.32 4.98
CA SER A 68 -1.42 -8.96 5.15
C SER A 68 -1.78 -9.86 3.97
N LYS A 69 -2.28 -11.06 4.26
CA LYS A 69 -2.74 -12.01 3.24
C LYS A 69 -4.27 -12.03 3.10
N ASP A 70 -4.97 -11.41 4.03
CA ASP A 70 -6.43 -11.38 4.07
C ASP A 70 -6.88 -9.96 4.37
N ILE A 71 -6.80 -9.10 3.38
CA ILE A 71 -7.09 -7.67 3.51
C ILE A 71 -8.15 -7.28 2.49
N ARG A 72 -8.92 -6.24 2.81
CA ARG A 72 -9.96 -5.71 1.95
C ARG A 72 -9.89 -4.19 1.91
N PHE A 73 -10.07 -3.62 0.73
CA PHE A 73 -10.10 -2.18 0.53
C PHE A 73 -11.54 -1.73 0.29
N THR A 74 -12.00 -0.79 1.12
CA THR A 74 -13.38 -0.28 1.05
C THR A 74 -13.43 1.22 0.76
N PHE A 75 -12.28 1.82 0.47
CA PHE A 75 -12.17 3.25 0.23
C PHE A 75 -11.49 3.55 -1.11
N GLY A 76 -11.75 4.74 -1.63
CA GLY A 76 -11.37 5.16 -2.97
C GLY A 76 -9.89 5.32 -3.23
N MET A 77 -9.24 6.30 -2.62
CA MET A 77 -7.85 6.66 -2.93
C MET A 77 -6.89 6.00 -1.96
N VAL A 78 -6.46 4.77 -2.27
CA VAL A 78 -5.68 3.97 -1.31
C VAL A 78 -4.26 4.51 -1.13
N ILE A 79 -3.55 4.74 -2.22
CA ILE A 79 -2.21 5.34 -2.19
C ILE A 79 -2.28 6.58 -3.05
N ASN A 80 -2.14 7.76 -2.42
CA ASN A 80 -2.38 9.02 -3.09
C ASN A 80 -1.18 9.96 -2.95
N GLY A 81 -0.67 10.44 -4.08
CA GLY A 81 0.36 11.47 -4.10
C GLY A 81 1.77 11.00 -3.81
N ALA A 82 2.03 9.69 -3.91
CA ALA A 82 3.37 9.14 -3.69
C ALA A 82 4.19 9.25 -4.99
N SER A 83 4.67 10.45 -5.29
CA SER A 83 5.31 10.75 -6.58
C SER A 83 6.67 10.09 -6.79
N SER A 84 7.31 9.57 -5.74
CA SER A 84 8.58 8.84 -5.85
C SER A 84 8.42 7.34 -5.72
N LEU A 85 7.18 6.84 -5.65
CA LEU A 85 6.92 5.43 -5.40
C LEU A 85 7.46 4.56 -6.53
N LYS A 86 8.24 3.56 -6.16
CA LYS A 86 8.86 2.60 -7.10
C LYS A 86 8.22 1.24 -7.02
N ARG A 87 7.82 0.79 -5.81
CA ARG A 87 7.36 -0.58 -5.58
C ARG A 87 6.26 -0.64 -4.54
N VAL A 88 5.27 -1.47 -4.80
CA VAL A 88 4.29 -1.91 -3.81
C VAL A 88 4.34 -3.43 -3.77
N ILE A 89 4.49 -4.01 -2.58
CA ILE A 89 4.67 -5.45 -2.41
C ILE A 89 3.46 -6.03 -1.68
N PHE A 90 2.78 -6.97 -2.33
CA PHE A 90 1.66 -7.72 -1.75
C PHE A 90 2.06 -9.17 -1.50
N TYR A 91 1.62 -9.71 -0.35
CA TYR A 91 1.80 -11.13 -0.04
C TYR A 91 0.50 -11.93 -0.17
N ALA A 92 -0.62 -11.28 -0.48
CA ALA A 92 -1.90 -11.94 -0.65
C ALA A 92 -1.94 -12.72 -1.97
N GLU A 93 -2.16 -14.03 -1.89
CA GLU A 93 -2.25 -14.90 -3.07
C GLU A 93 -3.54 -14.63 -3.86
N THR A 94 -4.63 -14.38 -3.16
CA THR A 94 -5.86 -13.89 -3.78
C THR A 94 -5.83 -12.37 -3.72
N PRO A 95 -5.97 -11.68 -4.86
CA PRO A 95 -5.97 -10.22 -4.84
C PRO A 95 -7.00 -9.70 -3.85
N PRO A 96 -6.60 -8.82 -2.92
CA PRO A 96 -7.54 -8.26 -1.95
C PRO A 96 -8.76 -7.63 -2.63
N GLU A 97 -9.93 -7.89 -2.06
CA GLU A 97 -11.17 -7.35 -2.59
C GLU A 97 -11.19 -5.83 -2.50
N ASN A 98 -11.71 -5.21 -3.53
CA ASN A 98 -11.99 -3.79 -3.58
C ASN A 98 -13.49 -3.60 -3.73
N THR A 99 -14.14 -3.05 -2.73
CA THR A 99 -15.61 -2.86 -2.75
C THR A 99 -16.04 -1.56 -3.42
N ASP A 100 -15.15 -0.58 -3.53
CA ASP A 100 -15.42 0.66 -4.25
C ASP A 100 -14.98 0.51 -5.70
N LYS A 101 -15.93 0.30 -6.60
CA LYS A 101 -15.63 0.01 -8.00
C LYS A 101 -15.09 1.21 -8.77
N SER A 102 -15.13 2.41 -8.21
CA SER A 102 -14.52 3.60 -8.82
C SER A 102 -13.09 3.81 -8.33
N ALA A 103 -12.60 2.98 -7.41
CA ALA A 103 -11.30 3.15 -6.79
C ALA A 103 -10.19 2.46 -7.55
N TYR A 104 -8.97 2.95 -7.33
CA TYR A 104 -7.74 2.32 -7.79
C TYR A 104 -6.72 2.36 -6.67
N LEU A 105 -5.78 1.42 -6.69
CA LEU A 105 -4.74 1.38 -5.68
C LEU A 105 -3.85 2.63 -5.72
N LEU A 106 -3.48 3.03 -6.94
CA LEU A 106 -2.55 4.14 -7.15
C LEU A 106 -3.27 5.37 -7.69
N TRP A 107 -3.07 6.52 -7.01
CA TRP A 107 -3.57 7.82 -7.46
C TRP A 107 -2.42 8.83 -7.38
N PHE A 108 -2.13 9.49 -8.49
CA PHE A 108 -1.08 10.52 -8.54
C PHE A 108 0.26 10.01 -7.98
N ALA A 109 0.52 8.71 -8.13
CA ALA A 109 1.79 8.11 -7.79
C ALA A 109 2.73 8.18 -8.98
N ASN A 110 3.95 7.65 -8.82
CA ASN A 110 4.91 7.61 -9.93
C ASN A 110 4.40 6.65 -11.02
N LYS A 111 4.45 7.09 -12.27
CA LYS A 111 4.03 6.28 -13.41
C LYS A 111 4.89 5.02 -13.63
N ASP A 112 6.05 4.96 -13.01
CA ASP A 112 6.96 3.82 -13.12
C ASP A 112 6.82 2.83 -11.94
N THR A 113 5.78 2.99 -11.13
CA THR A 113 5.52 2.11 -9.98
C THR A 113 5.24 0.67 -10.43
N ILE A 114 5.93 -0.27 -9.80
CA ILE A 114 5.75 -1.71 -10.04
C ILE A 114 5.09 -2.35 -8.83
N LEU A 115 4.12 -3.23 -9.09
CA LEU A 115 3.51 -4.07 -8.06
C LEU A 115 4.17 -5.44 -8.10
N TYR A 116 4.64 -5.92 -6.93
CA TYR A 116 5.14 -7.28 -6.77
C TYR A 116 4.11 -8.10 -6.02
N VAL A 117 3.74 -9.26 -6.56
CA VAL A 117 2.71 -10.12 -6.00
C VAL A 117 3.20 -11.56 -6.00
N PRO A 118 2.56 -12.48 -5.24
CA PRO A 118 2.97 -13.89 -5.27
C PRO A 118 3.02 -14.41 -6.71
N ASP A 119 4.01 -15.24 -6.99
CA ASP A 119 4.32 -15.66 -8.37
C ASP A 119 3.12 -16.24 -9.10
N GLU A 120 2.34 -17.08 -8.43
CA GLU A 120 1.17 -17.72 -9.02
C GLU A 120 0.00 -16.77 -9.23
N SER A 121 0.07 -15.56 -8.66
CA SER A 121 -1.06 -14.62 -8.64
C SER A 121 -0.93 -13.49 -9.66
N VAL A 122 0.17 -13.42 -10.38
CA VAL A 122 0.45 -12.30 -11.30
C VAL A 122 -0.72 -12.05 -12.26
N GLU A 123 -1.20 -13.11 -12.91
CA GLU A 123 -2.28 -12.95 -13.89
C GLU A 123 -3.61 -12.58 -13.24
N LEU A 124 -3.83 -13.00 -12.00
CA LEU A 124 -5.04 -12.62 -11.25
C LEU A 124 -5.07 -11.13 -10.97
N TYR A 125 -3.94 -10.58 -10.51
CA TYR A 125 -3.84 -9.14 -10.24
C TYR A 125 -3.95 -8.32 -11.54
N LYS A 126 -3.34 -8.80 -12.62
CA LYS A 126 -3.37 -8.08 -13.90
C LYS A 126 -4.79 -7.91 -14.45
N LYS A 127 -5.69 -8.84 -14.15
CA LYS A 127 -7.06 -8.79 -14.63
C LYS A 127 -7.92 -7.73 -13.94
N LEU A 128 -7.46 -7.21 -12.80
CA LEU A 128 -8.25 -6.31 -11.98
C LEU A 128 -7.76 -4.87 -12.16
N PRO A 129 -8.57 -3.99 -12.76
CA PRO A 129 -8.16 -2.59 -12.97
C PRO A 129 -7.75 -1.87 -11.69
N PHE A 130 -8.31 -2.26 -10.53
CA PHE A 130 -7.91 -1.70 -9.25
C PHE A 130 -6.40 -1.75 -9.06
N TYR A 131 -5.76 -2.85 -9.45
CA TYR A 131 -4.30 -3.04 -9.33
C TYR A 131 -3.55 -2.66 -10.58
N SER A 132 -4.10 -2.97 -11.76
CA SER A 132 -3.38 -2.78 -13.02
C SER A 132 -3.42 -1.35 -13.54
N LYS A 133 -4.43 -0.57 -13.13
CA LYS A 133 -4.52 0.82 -13.56
C LYS A 133 -3.44 1.64 -12.89
N PHE A 134 -2.71 2.42 -13.66
CA PHE A 134 -1.65 3.31 -13.21
C PHE A 134 -0.37 2.61 -12.73
N ALA A 135 -0.31 1.28 -12.71
CA ALA A 135 0.93 0.57 -12.44
C ALA A 135 1.67 0.33 -13.76
N LYS A 136 2.99 0.49 -13.75
CA LYS A 136 3.82 0.21 -14.93
C LYS A 136 3.80 -1.28 -15.25
N ALA A 137 3.89 -2.13 -14.24
CA ALA A 137 3.92 -3.58 -14.39
C ALA A 137 3.48 -4.25 -13.09
N ILE A 138 3.04 -5.51 -13.23
CA ILE A 138 2.77 -6.39 -12.10
C ILE A 138 3.69 -7.58 -12.29
N LEU A 139 4.61 -7.79 -11.34
CA LEU A 139 5.68 -8.78 -11.45
C LEU A 139 5.63 -9.78 -10.28
N PRO A 140 6.20 -10.98 -10.46
CA PRO A 140 6.24 -11.95 -9.37
C PRO A 140 7.21 -11.55 -8.27
N LEU A 141 6.88 -11.91 -7.03
CA LEU A 141 7.73 -11.67 -5.87
C LEU A 141 9.14 -12.22 -6.04
N SER A 142 9.31 -13.30 -6.79
CA SER A 142 10.63 -13.88 -7.06
C SER A 142 11.57 -12.91 -7.77
N GLU A 143 11.02 -11.87 -8.42
CA GLU A 143 11.84 -10.84 -9.08
C GLU A 143 12.09 -9.62 -8.19
N TYR A 144 11.51 -9.60 -7.01
CA TYR A 144 11.73 -8.51 -6.06
C TYR A 144 13.09 -8.68 -5.38
N GLN A 145 13.89 -7.63 -5.39
CA GLN A 145 15.24 -7.63 -4.85
C GLN A 145 15.39 -6.64 -3.70
N GLY A 146 14.33 -6.43 -2.96
CA GLY A 146 14.35 -5.52 -1.83
C GLY A 146 15.07 -6.09 -0.62
#